data_43d7742b568b2fbcdbe4a99a0bea5d93
#
_entry.id   43d7742b568b2fbcdbe4a99a0bea5d93
#
_cell.length_a   1.000
_cell.length_b   1.000
_cell.length_c   1.000
_cell.angle_alpha   90.00
_cell.angle_beta   90.00
_cell.angle_gamma   90.00
#
_symmetry.space_group_name_H-M   'P 1'
#
loop_
_entity.id
_entity.type
_entity.pdbx_description
1 polymer ?
#
loop_
_entity_poly.entity_id
_entity_poly.type
_entity_poly.pdbx_seq_one_letter_code
_entity_poly.pdbx_strand_id
1 'polypeptide(L)'
;FIPSAYRSRIICIPRLCSSSITRSSMEVSGYCIRLLGIEFGYALYEAEITVEDVDPILAVENIRDYASVYVDGRLQGWITDNQKNIKLTVSTGTHHLQLYAENIGRITYGPEILDNSKGLFGSITLEDVEIENWKMTPLLIRDCDVEELQFTPCQTKQSPCFYRGTFEIETPTDIFLDTSGWGMGEVWINGQYIGSFWENISQRTIPVPAAILAKGINRVVVFELKNNCRQVVRLSEKAIFD
;
A
#
# COMPACT_ATOMS: atom_id res chain seq x y z
N PHE A 1 9.91 26.68 18.36
CA PHE A 1 8.45 26.83 18.44
C PHE A 1 7.89 26.55 17.05
N ILE A 2 7.40 25.34 16.77
CA ILE A 2 6.63 25.08 15.55
C ILE A 2 5.20 25.53 15.88
N PRO A 3 4.63 26.51 15.17
CA PRO A 3 3.24 26.90 15.40
C PRO A 3 2.34 25.68 15.15
N SER A 4 1.35 25.45 16.00
CA SER A 4 0.43 24.30 16.01
C SER A 4 -0.48 24.16 14.76
N ALA A 5 -0.14 24.78 13.65
CA ALA A 5 -1.01 24.95 12.48
C ALA A 5 -0.37 24.56 11.14
N TYR A 6 0.61 23.67 11.08
CA TYR A 6 1.09 23.17 9.77
C TYR A 6 0.13 22.08 9.25
N ARG A 7 -0.93 22.50 8.59
CA ARG A 7 -1.78 21.62 7.78
C ARG A 7 -1.29 21.66 6.34
N SER A 8 -0.56 20.65 5.90
CA SER A 8 -0.26 20.49 4.48
C SER A 8 -1.46 19.89 3.76
N ARG A 9 -1.89 20.52 2.67
CA ARG A 9 -2.83 19.90 1.74
C ARG A 9 -2.07 18.97 0.82
N ILE A 10 -2.49 17.72 0.78
CA ILE A 10 -1.94 16.70 -0.11
C ILE A 10 -2.83 16.59 -1.35
N ILE A 11 -2.21 16.56 -2.53
CA ILE A 11 -2.89 16.39 -3.80
C ILE A 11 -2.83 14.90 -4.16
N CYS A 12 -3.97 14.27 -4.40
CA CYS A 12 -4.09 12.85 -4.71
C CYS A 12 -3.80 12.59 -6.19
N ILE A 13 -3.09 11.48 -6.48
CA ILE A 13 -2.96 10.92 -7.83
C ILE A 13 -3.98 9.80 -7.99
N PRO A 14 -4.83 9.83 -9.02
CA PRO A 14 -5.81 8.77 -9.24
C PRO A 14 -5.26 7.52 -9.94
N ARG A 15 -3.98 7.43 -10.26
CA ARG A 15 -3.39 6.26 -10.93
C ARG A 15 -1.99 5.98 -10.43
N LEU A 16 -1.74 4.72 -10.03
CA LEU A 16 -0.42 4.14 -10.10
C LEU A 16 0.06 4.30 -11.56
N CYS A 17 1.11 5.07 -11.78
CA CYS A 17 1.76 5.10 -13.07
C CYS A 17 2.43 3.73 -13.29
N SER A 18 1.75 2.84 -14.01
CA SER A 18 2.16 1.45 -14.15
C SER A 18 3.51 1.26 -14.86
N SER A 19 3.96 2.23 -15.64
CA SER A 19 5.15 2.09 -16.48
C SER A 19 6.49 2.30 -15.75
N SER A 20 6.51 3.06 -14.64
CA SER A 20 7.74 3.34 -13.88
C SER A 20 7.86 2.53 -12.58
N ILE A 21 6.78 1.92 -12.12
CA ILE A 21 6.69 1.24 -10.82
C ILE A 21 6.73 -0.28 -10.98
N THR A 22 6.47 -0.80 -12.18
CA THR A 22 6.36 -2.24 -12.44
C THR A 22 7.55 -2.77 -13.22
N ARG A 23 8.05 -3.95 -12.83
CA ARG A 23 8.85 -4.83 -13.71
C ARG A 23 7.90 -5.62 -14.62
N SER A 24 8.43 -6.33 -15.61
CA SER A 24 7.64 -7.20 -16.49
C SER A 24 6.77 -8.16 -15.69
N SER A 25 5.50 -8.26 -16.05
CA SER A 25 4.57 -9.23 -15.46
C SER A 25 4.93 -10.65 -15.87
N MET A 26 4.64 -11.60 -15.01
CA MET A 26 4.82 -13.05 -15.26
C MET A 26 3.48 -13.74 -15.11
N GLU A 27 3.16 -14.66 -16.05
CA GLU A 27 2.15 -15.69 -15.84
C GLU A 27 2.81 -16.81 -15.06
N VAL A 28 2.30 -17.20 -13.90
CA VAL A 28 2.96 -18.14 -13.00
C VAL A 28 1.97 -19.19 -12.48
N SER A 29 2.42 -20.41 -12.42
CA SER A 29 1.75 -21.52 -11.75
C SER A 29 2.13 -21.59 -10.25
N GLY A 30 1.96 -20.48 -9.53
CA GLY A 30 2.25 -20.40 -8.10
C GLY A 30 2.34 -18.94 -7.66
N TYR A 31 1.81 -18.62 -6.49
CA TYR A 31 1.46 -17.24 -6.12
C TYR A 31 2.45 -16.59 -5.14
N CYS A 32 3.62 -17.21 -4.93
CA CYS A 32 4.59 -16.69 -3.96
C CYS A 32 5.34 -15.47 -4.50
N ILE A 33 5.30 -14.35 -3.77
CA ILE A 33 6.02 -13.10 -4.08
C ILE A 33 7.54 -13.33 -4.27
N ARG A 34 8.11 -14.32 -3.59
CA ARG A 34 9.52 -14.68 -3.73
C ARG A 34 9.92 -15.06 -5.16
N LEU A 35 8.99 -15.64 -5.94
CA LEU A 35 9.23 -15.97 -7.36
C LEU A 35 9.48 -14.70 -8.21
N LEU A 36 8.98 -13.54 -7.77
CA LEU A 36 9.21 -12.25 -8.40
C LEU A 36 10.52 -11.58 -7.95
N GLY A 37 11.29 -12.20 -7.04
CA GLY A 37 12.52 -11.64 -6.48
C GLY A 37 12.28 -10.47 -5.52
N ILE A 38 11.07 -10.35 -4.95
CA ILE A 38 10.72 -9.30 -3.99
C ILE A 38 11.04 -9.78 -2.57
N GLU A 39 12.04 -9.18 -1.93
CA GLU A 39 12.35 -9.43 -0.52
C GLU A 39 11.56 -8.54 0.44
N PHE A 40 11.14 -7.36 -0.03
CA PHE A 40 10.26 -6.38 0.64
C PHE A 40 9.35 -5.72 -0.37
N GLY A 41 8.19 -5.23 0.08
CA GLY A 41 7.31 -4.37 -0.70
C GLY A 41 6.12 -5.09 -1.27
N TYR A 42 5.73 -4.76 -2.48
CA TYR A 42 4.38 -5.04 -2.96
C TYR A 42 4.39 -5.87 -4.23
N ALA A 43 3.41 -6.75 -4.35
CA ALA A 43 3.05 -7.42 -5.60
C ALA A 43 1.57 -7.24 -5.90
N LEU A 44 1.25 -7.04 -7.16
CA LEU A 44 -0.11 -7.02 -7.67
C LEU A 44 -0.41 -8.36 -8.32
N TYR A 45 -1.49 -8.98 -7.88
CA TYR A 45 -2.10 -10.16 -8.48
C TYR A 45 -3.38 -9.73 -9.18
N GLU A 46 -3.53 -10.11 -10.43
CA GLU A 46 -4.68 -9.74 -11.26
C GLU A 46 -5.26 -10.98 -11.91
N ALA A 47 -6.58 -11.10 -11.88
CA ALA A 47 -7.32 -12.13 -12.59
C ALA A 47 -8.68 -11.59 -13.03
N GLU A 48 -9.25 -12.18 -14.07
CA GLU A 48 -10.64 -12.03 -14.42
C GLU A 48 -11.47 -13.05 -13.65
N ILE A 49 -12.58 -12.63 -13.05
CA ILE A 49 -13.50 -13.49 -12.31
C ILE A 49 -14.91 -13.37 -12.89
N THR A 50 -15.64 -14.47 -12.89
CA THR A 50 -17.07 -14.49 -13.24
C THR A 50 -17.89 -14.72 -11.98
N VAL A 51 -18.76 -13.77 -11.67
CA VAL A 51 -19.64 -13.79 -10.50
C VAL A 51 -21.02 -14.22 -10.95
N GLU A 52 -21.50 -15.35 -10.45
CA GLU A 52 -22.82 -15.92 -10.77
C GLU A 52 -23.85 -15.56 -9.70
N ASP A 53 -23.45 -15.50 -8.43
CA ASP A 53 -24.29 -15.22 -7.29
C ASP A 53 -23.98 -13.83 -6.67
N VAL A 54 -24.96 -13.30 -5.94
CA VAL A 54 -24.82 -12.02 -5.24
C VAL A 54 -23.92 -12.21 -4.00
N ASP A 55 -23.02 -11.26 -3.79
CA ASP A 55 -22.13 -11.25 -2.62
C ASP A 55 -21.22 -12.50 -2.47
N PRO A 56 -20.48 -12.89 -3.51
CA PRO A 56 -19.67 -14.11 -3.49
C PRO A 56 -18.53 -14.03 -2.47
N ILE A 57 -18.10 -15.20 -2.01
CA ILE A 57 -16.97 -15.31 -1.08
C ILE A 57 -15.68 -15.59 -1.87
N LEU A 58 -14.73 -14.67 -1.76
CA LEU A 58 -13.35 -14.89 -2.16
C LEU A 58 -12.61 -15.51 -0.98
N ALA A 59 -11.96 -16.65 -1.20
CA ALA A 59 -11.15 -17.32 -0.19
C ALA A 59 -9.73 -17.58 -0.71
N VAL A 60 -8.74 -17.46 0.18
CA VAL A 60 -7.36 -17.84 -0.07
C VAL A 60 -6.95 -18.91 0.94
N GLU A 61 -6.27 -19.94 0.47
CA GLU A 61 -5.83 -21.00 1.35
C GLU A 61 -4.82 -20.50 2.38
N ASN A 62 -3.83 -19.73 1.93
CA ASN A 62 -2.86 -19.10 2.82
C ASN A 62 -2.40 -17.74 2.29
N ILE A 63 -2.04 -16.85 3.22
CA ILE A 63 -1.46 -15.54 2.94
C ILE A 63 -0.41 -15.19 4.00
N ARG A 64 0.66 -14.53 3.56
CA ARG A 64 1.68 -13.86 4.37
C ARG A 64 2.13 -12.61 3.62
N ASP A 65 1.97 -11.39 4.12
CA ASP A 65 1.46 -11.02 5.45
C ASP A 65 0.04 -10.43 5.33
N TYR A 66 -0.21 -9.67 4.24
CA TYR A 66 -1.40 -8.84 4.06
C TYR A 66 -1.73 -8.67 2.58
N ALA A 67 -3.00 -8.63 2.21
CA ALA A 67 -3.44 -8.16 0.90
C ALA A 67 -4.72 -7.34 0.95
N SER A 68 -4.74 -6.22 0.22
CA SER A 68 -5.95 -5.46 -0.07
C SER A 68 -6.63 -6.03 -1.30
N VAL A 69 -7.95 -6.22 -1.22
CA VAL A 69 -8.78 -6.80 -2.27
C VAL A 69 -9.55 -5.71 -2.98
N TYR A 70 -9.41 -5.63 -4.29
CA TYR A 70 -10.15 -4.71 -5.16
C TYR A 70 -10.87 -5.46 -6.26
N VAL A 71 -12.08 -5.02 -6.60
CA VAL A 71 -12.82 -5.46 -7.78
C VAL A 71 -13.21 -4.25 -8.57
N ASP A 72 -12.87 -4.22 -9.86
CA ASP A 72 -13.07 -3.08 -10.76
C ASP A 72 -12.56 -1.75 -10.19
N GLY A 73 -11.41 -1.80 -9.49
CA GLY A 73 -10.80 -0.66 -8.83
C GLY A 73 -11.50 -0.18 -7.56
N ARG A 74 -12.47 -0.93 -7.02
CA ARG A 74 -13.15 -0.61 -5.75
C ARG A 74 -12.67 -1.52 -4.65
N LEU A 75 -12.22 -0.93 -3.53
CA LEU A 75 -11.81 -1.68 -2.35
C LEU A 75 -12.99 -2.50 -1.81
N GLN A 76 -12.77 -3.81 -1.65
CA GLN A 76 -13.70 -4.75 -1.03
C GLN A 76 -13.35 -4.99 0.44
N GLY A 77 -12.08 -4.87 0.79
CA GLY A 77 -11.53 -5.11 2.12
C GLY A 77 -10.11 -5.66 2.02
N TRP A 78 -9.73 -6.46 3.00
CA TRP A 78 -8.40 -7.05 3.08
C TRP A 78 -8.45 -8.46 3.64
N ILE A 79 -7.43 -9.23 3.30
CA ILE A 79 -7.18 -10.57 3.80
C ILE A 79 -5.83 -10.62 4.52
N THR A 80 -5.78 -11.42 5.56
CA THR A 80 -4.59 -11.62 6.41
C THR A 80 -4.50 -13.10 6.79
N ASP A 81 -3.43 -13.50 7.47
CA ASP A 81 -3.31 -14.84 8.00
C ASP A 81 -4.49 -15.27 8.90
N ASN A 82 -5.05 -14.32 9.65
CA ASN A 82 -6.20 -14.54 10.54
C ASN A 82 -7.57 -14.39 9.86
N GLN A 83 -7.62 -13.83 8.66
CA GLN A 83 -8.86 -13.61 7.90
C GLN A 83 -8.60 -13.94 6.43
N LYS A 84 -8.78 -15.20 6.06
CA LYS A 84 -8.44 -15.75 4.75
C LYS A 84 -9.58 -15.71 3.74
N ASN A 85 -10.73 -15.20 4.11
CA ASN A 85 -11.88 -15.04 3.23
C ASN A 85 -12.50 -13.66 3.37
N ILE A 86 -13.16 -13.23 2.31
CA ILE A 86 -13.87 -11.97 2.27
C ILE A 86 -15.10 -12.09 1.35
N LYS A 87 -16.21 -11.53 1.80
CA LYS A 87 -17.42 -11.36 0.99
C LYS A 87 -17.25 -10.15 0.08
N LEU A 88 -17.38 -10.37 -1.22
CA LEU A 88 -17.30 -9.28 -2.20
C LEU A 88 -18.68 -8.63 -2.40
N THR A 89 -18.68 -7.31 -2.53
CA THR A 89 -19.89 -6.53 -2.85
C THR A 89 -19.85 -6.12 -4.32
N VAL A 90 -20.28 -7.06 -5.17
CA VAL A 90 -20.24 -6.91 -6.64
C VAL A 90 -21.54 -7.46 -7.26
N SER A 91 -21.87 -7.02 -8.46
CA SER A 91 -22.97 -7.60 -9.23
C SER A 91 -22.57 -8.92 -9.87
N THR A 92 -23.52 -9.65 -10.43
CA THR A 92 -23.25 -10.77 -11.33
C THR A 92 -22.63 -10.28 -12.62
N GLY A 93 -21.72 -11.09 -13.19
CA GLY A 93 -21.00 -10.78 -14.43
C GLY A 93 -19.51 -11.00 -14.32
N THR A 94 -18.78 -10.53 -15.34
CA THR A 94 -17.33 -10.60 -15.38
C THR A 94 -16.72 -9.36 -14.76
N HIS A 95 -15.73 -9.55 -13.89
CA HIS A 95 -15.07 -8.49 -13.14
C HIS A 95 -13.56 -8.67 -13.12
N HIS A 96 -12.83 -7.56 -12.94
CA HIS A 96 -11.39 -7.56 -12.76
C HIS A 96 -11.04 -7.55 -11.28
N LEU A 97 -10.50 -8.68 -10.79
CA LEU A 97 -10.02 -8.86 -9.43
C LEU A 97 -8.56 -8.43 -9.34
N GLN A 98 -8.23 -7.66 -8.31
CA GLN A 98 -6.88 -7.21 -8.02
C GLN A 98 -6.58 -7.42 -6.53
N LEU A 99 -5.47 -8.10 -6.23
CA LEU A 99 -4.97 -8.30 -4.87
C LEU A 99 -3.61 -7.60 -4.76
N TYR A 100 -3.53 -6.56 -3.92
CA TYR A 100 -2.27 -5.89 -3.62
C TYR A 100 -1.69 -6.51 -2.35
N ALA A 101 -0.79 -7.47 -2.54
CA ALA A 101 -0.13 -8.15 -1.45
C ALA A 101 1.14 -7.43 -1.02
N GLU A 102 1.35 -7.35 0.30
CA GLU A 102 2.56 -6.79 0.89
C GLU A 102 3.39 -7.88 1.55
N ASN A 103 4.68 -7.81 1.31
CA ASN A 103 5.72 -8.51 2.04
C ASN A 103 6.37 -7.52 3.01
N ILE A 104 6.01 -7.58 4.29
CA ILE A 104 6.54 -6.69 5.34
C ILE A 104 7.91 -7.13 5.86
N GLY A 105 8.49 -8.20 5.31
CA GLY A 105 9.83 -8.64 5.62
C GLY A 105 9.91 -10.09 6.08
N ARG A 106 11.07 -10.47 6.57
CA ARG A 106 11.37 -11.85 6.94
C ARG A 106 10.82 -12.23 8.30
N ILE A 107 10.43 -13.49 8.44
CA ILE A 107 10.13 -14.10 9.73
C ILE A 107 11.46 -14.27 10.48
N THR A 108 11.58 -13.65 11.64
CA THR A 108 12.83 -13.65 12.43
C THR A 108 12.76 -14.53 13.67
N TYR A 109 11.59 -15.08 13.98
CA TYR A 109 11.37 -15.90 15.17
C TYR A 109 10.23 -16.93 14.94
N GLY A 110 10.32 -18.06 15.62
CA GLY A 110 9.30 -19.10 15.61
C GLY A 110 9.60 -20.28 14.67
N PRO A 111 8.69 -21.29 14.62
CA PRO A 111 8.89 -22.51 13.84
C PRO A 111 8.99 -22.25 12.33
N GLU A 112 8.46 -21.14 11.86
CA GLU A 112 8.40 -20.78 10.44
C GLU A 112 9.62 -19.99 9.95
N ILE A 113 10.64 -19.79 10.81
CA ILE A 113 11.87 -19.05 10.46
C ILE A 113 12.59 -19.60 9.22
N LEU A 114 12.43 -20.89 8.92
CA LEU A 114 13.02 -21.55 7.76
C LEU A 114 12.15 -21.43 6.49
N ASP A 115 10.88 -21.03 6.64
CA ASP A 115 9.95 -20.80 5.54
C ASP A 115 9.59 -19.31 5.44
N ASN A 116 10.39 -18.57 4.70
CA ASN A 116 10.16 -17.14 4.42
C ASN A 116 9.32 -16.92 3.14
N SER A 117 8.48 -17.87 2.79
CA SER A 117 7.52 -17.68 1.70
C SER A 117 6.54 -16.56 2.04
N LYS A 118 6.29 -15.65 1.10
CA LYS A 118 5.45 -14.45 1.25
C LYS A 118 4.48 -14.32 0.08
N GLY A 119 3.38 -13.60 0.30
CA GLY A 119 2.28 -13.44 -0.65
C GLY A 119 1.18 -14.46 -0.43
N LEU A 120 0.56 -14.89 -1.51
CA LEU A 120 -0.54 -15.85 -1.51
C LEU A 120 -0.01 -17.26 -1.77
N PHE A 121 -0.59 -18.26 -1.12
CA PHE A 121 -0.17 -19.67 -1.25
C PHE A 121 -1.36 -20.59 -1.34
N GLY A 122 -1.18 -21.69 -2.08
CA GLY A 122 -2.22 -22.66 -2.32
C GLY A 122 -3.30 -22.11 -3.23
N SER A 123 -4.54 -22.52 -3.02
CA SER A 123 -5.64 -22.14 -3.88
C SER A 123 -6.22 -20.76 -3.54
N ILE A 124 -6.73 -20.08 -4.55
CA ILE A 124 -7.55 -18.87 -4.43
C ILE A 124 -8.86 -19.15 -5.14
N THR A 125 -9.94 -19.13 -4.39
CA THR A 125 -11.26 -19.56 -4.90
C THR A 125 -12.29 -18.43 -4.79
N LEU A 126 -13.24 -18.45 -5.73
CA LEU A 126 -14.49 -17.69 -5.65
C LEU A 126 -15.61 -18.71 -5.57
N GLU A 127 -16.41 -18.70 -4.48
CA GLU A 127 -17.48 -19.69 -4.25
C GLU A 127 -16.99 -21.14 -4.45
N ASP A 128 -15.85 -21.47 -3.85
CA ASP A 128 -15.17 -22.78 -3.95
C ASP A 128 -14.64 -23.17 -5.34
N VAL A 129 -14.78 -22.31 -6.35
CA VAL A 129 -14.20 -22.50 -7.68
C VAL A 129 -12.83 -21.84 -7.76
N GLU A 130 -11.81 -22.60 -8.16
CA GLU A 130 -10.44 -22.09 -8.30
C GLU A 130 -10.38 -20.99 -9.36
N ILE A 131 -9.73 -19.87 -8.99
CA ILE A 131 -9.46 -18.78 -9.92
C ILE A 131 -8.13 -19.07 -10.62
N GLU A 132 -8.15 -19.13 -11.93
CA GLU A 132 -7.00 -19.43 -12.77
C GLU A 132 -6.48 -18.19 -13.51
N ASN A 133 -5.38 -18.36 -14.26
CA ASN A 133 -4.79 -17.35 -15.16
C ASN A 133 -4.37 -16.04 -14.45
N TRP A 134 -3.76 -16.20 -13.29
CA TRP A 134 -3.23 -15.08 -12.54
C TRP A 134 -2.04 -14.41 -13.24
N LYS A 135 -2.10 -13.11 -13.32
CA LYS A 135 -0.97 -12.26 -13.68
C LYS A 135 -0.38 -11.65 -12.42
N MET A 136 0.92 -11.82 -12.20
CA MET A 136 1.64 -11.25 -11.07
C MET A 136 2.59 -10.15 -11.54
N THR A 137 2.53 -9.01 -10.89
CA THR A 137 3.37 -7.84 -11.22
C THR A 137 4.06 -7.33 -9.97
N PRO A 138 5.41 -7.32 -9.92
CA PRO A 138 6.14 -6.68 -8.82
C PRO A 138 5.95 -5.17 -8.88
N LEU A 139 5.61 -4.55 -7.74
CA LEU A 139 5.47 -3.11 -7.61
C LEU A 139 6.67 -2.53 -6.88
N LEU A 140 7.48 -1.74 -7.58
CA LEU A 140 8.70 -1.11 -7.04
C LEU A 140 8.36 0.21 -6.34
N ILE A 141 7.47 0.16 -5.35
CA ILE A 141 6.96 1.37 -4.70
C ILE A 141 8.09 2.14 -4.00
N ARG A 142 8.93 1.46 -3.22
CA ARG A 142 10.03 2.10 -2.47
C ARG A 142 11.14 2.62 -3.36
N ASP A 143 11.35 1.98 -4.51
CA ASP A 143 12.42 2.30 -5.46
C ASP A 143 11.97 3.26 -6.56
N CYS A 144 10.72 3.72 -6.55
CA CYS A 144 10.25 4.66 -7.56
C CYS A 144 10.82 6.07 -7.33
N ASP A 145 11.13 6.76 -8.40
CA ASP A 145 11.44 8.20 -8.33
C ASP A 145 10.14 8.98 -8.16
N VAL A 146 9.84 9.33 -6.91
CA VAL A 146 8.61 10.07 -6.57
C VAL A 146 8.58 11.49 -7.12
N GLU A 147 9.73 12.03 -7.54
CA GLU A 147 9.81 13.36 -8.16
C GLU A 147 9.34 13.34 -9.61
N GLU A 148 9.47 12.21 -10.31
CA GLU A 148 9.01 12.02 -11.68
C GLU A 148 7.50 11.71 -11.77
N LEU A 149 6.84 11.42 -10.65
CA LEU A 149 5.43 11.09 -10.64
C LEU A 149 4.56 12.27 -11.08
N GLN A 150 3.67 12.01 -12.03
CA GLN A 150 2.71 13.00 -12.55
C GLN A 150 1.47 13.04 -11.64
N PHE A 151 1.24 14.19 -11.00
CA PHE A 151 0.13 14.38 -10.07
C PHE A 151 -1.01 15.15 -10.71
N THR A 152 -2.22 14.57 -10.70
CA THR A 152 -3.44 15.23 -11.16
C THR A 152 -4.41 15.44 -9.98
N PRO A 153 -5.26 16.47 -10.01
CA PRO A 153 -6.30 16.64 -8.98
C PRO A 153 -7.18 15.38 -8.91
N CYS A 154 -7.31 14.81 -7.71
CA CYS A 154 -8.13 13.64 -7.50
C CYS A 154 -9.61 14.00 -7.49
N GLN A 155 -10.38 13.45 -8.41
CA GLN A 155 -11.83 13.58 -8.43
C GLN A 155 -12.55 12.37 -7.85
N THR A 156 -11.94 11.19 -7.86
CA THR A 156 -12.49 9.96 -7.32
C THR A 156 -11.41 9.15 -6.62
N LYS A 157 -11.70 8.72 -5.40
CA LYS A 157 -10.82 7.92 -4.56
C LYS A 157 -10.86 6.48 -5.02
N GLN A 158 -9.95 6.12 -5.90
CA GLN A 158 -9.71 4.75 -6.30
C GLN A 158 -8.33 4.34 -5.85
N SER A 159 -8.27 3.17 -5.35
CA SER A 159 -7.22 2.38 -4.74
C SER A 159 -5.79 2.56 -5.18
N PRO A 160 -4.88 1.90 -4.55
CA PRO A 160 -3.68 2.45 -3.92
C PRO A 160 -3.17 3.66 -4.69
N CYS A 161 -2.89 4.75 -4.02
CA CYS A 161 -2.50 5.98 -4.71
C CYS A 161 -1.39 6.73 -3.99
N PHE A 162 -0.67 7.55 -4.76
CA PHE A 162 0.28 8.51 -4.23
C PHE A 162 -0.41 9.84 -3.98
N TYR A 163 -0.06 10.46 -2.85
CA TYR A 163 -0.46 11.80 -2.46
C TYR A 163 0.77 12.70 -2.41
N ARG A 164 0.67 13.94 -2.86
CA ARG A 164 1.73 14.93 -2.77
C ARG A 164 1.24 16.20 -2.08
N GLY A 165 2.02 16.68 -1.14
CA GLY A 165 1.78 17.94 -0.46
C GLY A 165 3.07 18.72 -0.24
N THR A 166 2.93 19.93 0.28
CA THR A 166 4.04 20.79 0.68
C THR A 166 3.80 21.35 2.08
N PHE A 167 4.88 21.59 2.79
CA PHE A 167 4.90 22.27 4.07
C PHE A 167 6.12 23.19 4.15
N GLU A 168 6.08 24.17 5.02
CA GLU A 168 7.13 25.15 5.15
C GLU A 168 7.82 25.03 6.51
N ILE A 169 9.16 25.13 6.50
CA ILE A 169 10.01 25.09 7.69
C ILE A 169 10.89 26.36 7.70
N GLU A 170 10.84 27.13 8.77
CA GLU A 170 11.69 28.32 8.93
C GLU A 170 13.14 27.92 9.29
N THR A 171 13.29 26.97 10.18
CA THR A 171 14.58 26.44 10.63
C THR A 171 14.53 24.92 10.66
N PRO A 172 15.32 24.23 9.82
CA PRO A 172 15.39 22.77 9.83
C PRO A 172 15.80 22.23 11.21
N THR A 173 14.97 21.42 11.80
CA THR A 173 15.17 20.70 13.06
C THR A 173 14.63 19.28 12.91
N ASP A 174 15.07 18.35 13.75
CA ASP A 174 14.47 17.02 13.80
C ASP A 174 13.01 17.13 14.22
N ILE A 175 12.14 16.54 13.42
CA ILE A 175 10.68 16.54 13.64
C ILE A 175 10.13 15.15 13.37
N PHE A 176 8.85 14.99 13.59
CA PHE A 176 8.12 13.76 13.28
C PHE A 176 6.96 14.08 12.32
N LEU A 177 6.74 13.21 11.36
CA LEU A 177 5.55 13.22 10.52
C LEU A 177 4.49 12.33 11.17
N ASP A 178 3.36 12.92 11.54
CA ASP A 178 2.20 12.21 12.12
C ASP A 178 1.34 11.62 10.99
N THR A 179 1.30 10.30 10.95
CA THR A 179 0.52 9.50 10.00
C THR A 179 -0.80 8.99 10.60
N SER A 180 -1.23 9.51 11.73
CA SER A 180 -2.49 9.13 12.38
C SER A 180 -3.68 9.24 11.43
N GLY A 181 -4.41 8.15 11.32
CA GLY A 181 -5.59 8.04 10.46
C GLY A 181 -5.28 7.78 8.98
N TRP A 182 -4.03 7.61 8.59
CA TRP A 182 -3.62 6.92 7.36
C TRP A 182 -3.64 5.41 7.61
N GLY A 183 -3.85 4.61 6.56
CA GLY A 183 -4.00 3.17 6.68
C GLY A 183 -2.67 2.43 6.68
N MET A 184 -2.05 2.30 5.52
CA MET A 184 -0.82 1.56 5.32
C MET A 184 -0.08 2.07 4.09
N GLY A 185 1.22 2.31 4.19
CA GLY A 185 1.97 2.81 3.04
C GLY A 185 3.36 3.32 3.34
N GLU A 186 3.86 4.17 2.45
CA GLU A 186 5.25 4.62 2.40
C GLU A 186 5.30 6.15 2.31
N VAL A 187 6.38 6.74 2.81
CA VAL A 187 6.55 8.21 2.85
C VAL A 187 7.92 8.63 2.35
N TRP A 188 7.93 9.73 1.60
CA TRP A 188 9.13 10.46 1.14
C TRP A 188 9.04 11.92 1.52
N ILE A 189 10.18 12.50 1.89
CA ILE A 189 10.37 13.94 2.07
C ILE A 189 11.47 14.39 1.11
N ASN A 190 11.18 15.41 0.30
CA ASN A 190 12.13 15.96 -0.69
C ASN A 190 12.78 14.87 -1.57
N GLY A 191 11.98 13.88 -2.01
CA GLY A 191 12.43 12.75 -2.83
C GLY A 191 13.13 11.63 -2.04
N GLN A 192 13.44 11.83 -0.75
CA GLN A 192 14.10 10.82 0.07
C GLN A 192 13.07 9.98 0.83
N TYR A 193 13.18 8.66 0.73
CA TYR A 193 12.37 7.72 1.49
C TYR A 193 12.67 7.84 2.98
N ILE A 194 11.63 7.98 3.81
CA ILE A 194 11.79 8.15 5.26
C ILE A 194 11.16 7.02 6.08
N GLY A 195 10.31 6.19 5.50
CA GLY A 195 9.75 5.04 6.21
C GLY A 195 8.36 4.66 5.76
N SER A 196 7.86 3.59 6.38
CA SER A 196 6.51 3.06 6.21
C SER A 196 5.64 3.36 7.42
N PHE A 197 4.33 3.31 7.21
CA PHE A 197 3.34 3.42 8.28
C PHE A 197 2.27 2.34 8.14
N TRP A 198 1.67 1.97 9.27
CA TRP A 198 0.57 1.02 9.32
C TRP A 198 -0.35 1.34 10.51
N GLU A 199 -1.64 1.44 10.27
CA GLU A 199 -2.64 1.79 11.30
C GLU A 199 -2.74 0.77 12.45
N ASN A 200 -2.24 -0.47 12.24
CA ASN A 200 -2.28 -1.54 13.24
C ASN A 200 -1.07 -1.55 14.19
N ILE A 201 -0.09 -0.66 14.01
CA ILE A 201 1.04 -0.52 14.94
C ILE A 201 0.83 0.68 15.86
N SER A 202 1.41 0.62 17.07
CA SER A 202 1.26 1.69 18.07
C SER A 202 1.95 2.99 17.67
N GLN A 203 3.06 2.92 16.92
CA GLN A 203 3.79 4.12 16.51
C GLN A 203 3.04 4.85 15.39
N ARG A 204 2.63 6.10 15.67
CA ARG A 204 1.87 6.96 14.74
C ARG A 204 2.72 7.96 13.98
N THR A 205 3.99 8.04 14.28
CA THR A 205 4.89 9.04 13.70
C THR A 205 6.12 8.42 13.08
N ILE A 206 6.59 9.04 11.98
CA ILE A 206 7.85 8.71 11.31
C ILE A 206 8.86 9.82 11.63
N PRO A 207 10.09 9.52 12.09
CA PRO A 207 11.10 10.54 12.33
C PRO A 207 11.56 11.16 11.01
N VAL A 208 11.70 12.49 11.00
CA VAL A 208 12.18 13.28 9.86
C VAL A 208 13.43 14.04 10.31
N PRO A 209 14.63 13.58 9.94
CA PRO A 209 15.87 14.25 10.32
C PRO A 209 15.99 15.65 9.70
N ALA A 210 16.55 16.59 10.44
CA ALA A 210 16.82 17.95 9.96
C ALA A 210 17.62 17.97 8.65
N ALA A 211 18.51 16.99 8.47
CA ALA A 211 19.40 16.89 7.31
C ALA A 211 18.67 16.74 5.95
N ILE A 212 17.43 16.25 5.94
CA ILE A 212 16.62 16.10 4.73
C ILE A 212 15.65 17.26 4.51
N LEU A 213 15.56 18.18 5.47
CA LEU A 213 14.69 19.33 5.42
C LEU A 213 15.44 20.55 4.85
N ALA A 214 14.73 21.31 4.01
CA ALA A 214 15.19 22.62 3.53
C ALA A 214 14.53 23.74 4.33
N LYS A 215 15.23 24.86 4.47
CA LYS A 215 14.57 26.12 4.89
C LYS A 215 13.60 26.55 3.80
N GLY A 216 12.37 26.87 4.16
CA GLY A 216 11.28 27.21 3.25
C GLY A 216 10.45 25.97 2.90
N ILE A 217 10.10 25.81 1.63
CA ILE A 217 9.16 24.79 1.16
C ILE A 217 9.82 23.43 1.09
N ASN A 218 9.18 22.45 1.71
CA ASN A 218 9.50 21.03 1.65
C ASN A 218 8.35 20.26 1.00
N ARG A 219 8.65 19.18 0.32
CA ARG A 219 7.67 18.33 -0.34
C ARG A 219 7.52 17.01 0.42
N VAL A 220 6.29 16.57 0.64
CA VAL A 220 5.96 15.24 1.15
C VAL A 220 5.22 14.46 0.07
N VAL A 221 5.61 13.20 -0.12
CA VAL A 221 4.88 12.23 -0.92
C VAL A 221 4.52 11.07 -0.03
N VAL A 222 3.27 10.62 -0.11
CA VAL A 222 2.74 9.48 0.64
C VAL A 222 2.12 8.51 -0.35
N PHE A 223 2.55 7.26 -0.32
CA PHE A 223 1.83 6.15 -0.94
C PHE A 223 0.85 5.57 0.07
N GLU A 224 -0.41 5.40 -0.29
CA GLU A 224 -1.45 4.85 0.58
C GLU A 224 -2.07 3.61 -0.08
N LEU A 225 -1.92 2.45 0.56
CA LEU A 225 -2.41 1.18 0.06
C LEU A 225 -3.91 0.97 0.31
N LYS A 226 -4.43 1.44 1.45
CA LYS A 226 -5.82 1.19 1.88
C LYS A 226 -6.82 2.23 1.41
N ASN A 227 -6.34 3.37 0.90
CA ASN A 227 -7.18 4.46 0.43
C ASN A 227 -8.26 4.92 1.42
N ASN A 228 -7.87 5.21 2.66
CA ASN A 228 -8.80 5.65 3.70
C ASN A 228 -9.18 7.14 3.61
N CYS A 229 -8.90 7.75 2.46
CA CYS A 229 -9.35 9.10 2.13
C CYS A 229 -8.74 10.23 2.96
N ARG A 230 -7.67 9.99 3.68
CA ARG A 230 -6.96 11.07 4.35
C ARG A 230 -6.28 11.98 3.33
N GLN A 231 -6.25 13.27 3.63
CA GLN A 231 -5.66 14.30 2.77
C GLN A 231 -4.78 15.26 3.56
N VAL A 232 -4.44 14.91 4.79
CA VAL A 232 -3.70 15.78 5.70
C VAL A 232 -2.69 14.95 6.47
N VAL A 233 -1.43 15.34 6.41
CA VAL A 233 -0.39 14.94 7.36
C VAL A 233 -0.13 16.11 8.32
N ARG A 234 0.40 15.80 9.49
CA ARG A 234 0.77 16.78 10.50
C ARG A 234 2.23 16.63 10.85
N LEU A 235 2.84 17.71 11.30
CA LEU A 235 4.18 17.67 11.87
C LEU A 235 4.07 17.71 13.40
N SER A 236 4.93 16.96 14.07
CA SER A 236 5.00 16.89 15.52
C SER A 236 6.44 17.07 15.99
N GLU A 237 6.64 17.70 17.14
CA GLU A 237 7.95 17.80 17.80
C GLU A 237 8.31 16.51 18.57
N LYS A 238 7.34 15.64 18.78
CA LYS A 238 7.50 14.41 19.58
C LYS A 238 6.92 13.22 18.85
N ALA A 239 7.49 12.06 19.12
CA ALA A 239 6.91 10.79 18.71
C ALA A 239 5.54 10.59 19.40
N ILE A 240 4.57 10.05 18.64
CA ILE A 240 3.21 9.74 19.09
C ILE A 240 3.05 8.23 19.04
N PHE A 241 2.57 7.66 20.13
CA PHE A 241 2.24 6.26 20.31
C PHE A 241 0.82 6.14 20.88
N ASP A 242 0.06 5.12 20.46
CA ASP A 242 -1.21 4.74 21.06
C ASP A 242 -1.02 3.71 22.16
#